data_5260ee1fc6fb9f5045970874368c7c50
#
_entry.id   5260ee1fc6fb9f5045970874368c7c50
#
_cell.length_a   1.000
_cell.length_b   1.000
_cell.length_c   1.000
_cell.angle_alpha   90.00
_cell.angle_beta   90.00
_cell.angle_gamma   90.00
#
_symmetry.space_group_name_H-M   'P 1'
#
loop_
_entity.id
_entity.type
_entity.pdbx_description
1 polymer ?
#
loop_
_entity_poly.entity_id
_entity_poly.type
_entity_poly.pdbx_seq_one_letter_code
_entity_poly.pdbx_strand_id
1 'polypeptide(L)'
;MTRIILVRHGETEWNREEHFRGHADVPLNEAGLNQAKRTGERVAAQWRPVAIYSSPLSRAVKTAEAVAWHFSLMVQVHPGLIDIDYGQWQGLTPGEAKERWPEAINAWYNAPHKALIPGGETLDELRRRAEETVKDLATRHEGDTIALVGHTVINRVIMLSVLGLRNDHFWRLRQDTCAINVFEVDEGVFTIVSLNDTCHLR
;
A
#
# COMPACT_ATOMS: atom_id res chain seq x y z
N MET A 1 -21.57 1.96 7.54
CA MET A 1 -20.74 1.43 6.42
C MET A 1 -19.71 2.50 6.01
N THR A 2 -18.44 2.18 6.05
CA THR A 2 -17.32 3.08 5.62
C THR A 2 -16.74 2.57 4.31
N ARG A 3 -16.57 3.44 3.31
CA ARG A 3 -15.87 3.08 2.06
C ARG A 3 -14.42 3.51 2.11
N ILE A 4 -13.50 2.60 1.79
CA ILE A 4 -12.07 2.83 1.76
C ILE A 4 -11.54 2.70 0.33
N ILE A 5 -10.88 3.76 -0.14
CA ILE A 5 -10.16 3.82 -1.41
C ILE A 5 -8.68 3.63 -1.06
N LEU A 6 -8.15 2.42 -1.27
CA LEU A 6 -6.77 2.08 -0.97
C LEU A 6 -5.91 2.19 -2.23
N VAL A 7 -4.97 3.11 -2.24
CA VAL A 7 -4.11 3.43 -3.39
C VAL A 7 -2.66 3.05 -3.09
N ARG A 8 -1.97 2.43 -4.03
CA ARG A 8 -0.52 2.30 -3.98
C ARG A 8 0.11 3.58 -4.56
N HIS A 9 1.23 4.04 -3.98
CA HIS A 9 2.00 5.18 -4.51
C HIS A 9 2.41 4.97 -5.99
N GLY A 10 2.70 6.07 -6.69
CA GLY A 10 3.20 6.08 -8.07
C GLY A 10 4.60 5.48 -8.21
N GLU A 11 5.10 5.39 -9.44
CA GLU A 11 6.40 4.80 -9.77
C GLU A 11 7.57 5.60 -9.18
N THR A 12 8.61 4.87 -8.74
CA THR A 12 9.93 5.40 -8.33
C THR A 12 11.01 4.71 -9.16
N GLU A 13 12.25 5.24 -9.19
CA GLU A 13 13.34 4.55 -9.88
C GLU A 13 13.57 3.13 -9.33
N TRP A 14 13.50 2.96 -8.02
CA TRP A 14 13.64 1.63 -7.41
C TRP A 14 12.49 0.65 -7.71
N ASN A 15 11.39 1.10 -8.29
CA ASN A 15 10.41 0.19 -8.88
C ASN A 15 10.92 -0.42 -10.19
N ARG A 16 11.64 0.34 -11.01
CA ARG A 16 12.21 -0.11 -12.28
C ARG A 16 13.42 -1.01 -12.08
N GLU A 17 14.22 -0.73 -11.05
CA GLU A 17 15.45 -1.45 -10.70
C GLU A 17 15.21 -2.64 -9.76
N GLU A 18 13.96 -2.86 -9.32
CA GLU A 18 13.55 -3.97 -8.45
C GLU A 18 14.26 -4.05 -7.09
N HIS A 19 14.59 -2.90 -6.47
CA HIS A 19 15.16 -2.89 -5.12
C HIS A 19 14.10 -3.12 -4.02
N PHE A 20 14.51 -3.71 -2.91
CA PHE A 20 13.76 -3.73 -1.65
C PHE A 20 13.72 -2.33 -1.05
N ARG A 21 12.60 -1.63 -1.15
CA ARG A 21 12.48 -0.21 -0.75
C ARG A 21 12.23 -0.02 0.74
N GLY A 22 11.25 -0.73 1.28
CA GLY A 22 10.85 -0.62 2.68
C GLY A 22 10.65 0.81 3.12
N HIS A 23 11.38 1.19 4.16
CA HIS A 23 11.37 2.52 4.76
C HIS A 23 12.31 3.53 4.07
N ALA A 24 13.09 3.14 3.06
CA ALA A 24 13.89 4.09 2.29
C ALA A 24 12.97 5.11 1.61
N ASP A 25 13.30 6.39 1.78
CA ASP A 25 12.50 7.48 1.23
C ASP A 25 12.96 7.84 -0.19
N VAL A 26 12.54 7.03 -1.15
CA VAL A 26 12.79 7.22 -2.59
C VAL A 26 11.60 7.98 -3.18
N PRO A 27 11.84 9.15 -3.83
CA PRO A 27 10.76 9.97 -4.41
C PRO A 27 10.12 9.33 -5.65
N LEU A 28 8.95 9.84 -6.03
CA LEU A 28 8.36 9.54 -7.33
C LEU A 28 9.27 10.01 -8.45
N ASN A 29 9.38 9.20 -9.52
CA ASN A 29 9.95 9.63 -10.79
C ASN A 29 8.89 10.38 -11.62
N GLU A 30 9.27 10.85 -12.82
CA GLU A 30 8.37 11.60 -13.70
C GLU A 30 7.12 10.78 -14.08
N ALA A 31 7.29 9.50 -14.38
CA ALA A 31 6.16 8.60 -14.65
C ALA A 31 5.24 8.48 -13.44
N GLY A 32 5.80 8.34 -12.22
CA GLY A 32 5.04 8.26 -10.98
C GLY A 32 4.28 9.53 -10.66
N LEU A 33 4.83 10.71 -10.94
CA LEU A 33 4.12 11.99 -10.79
C LEU A 33 2.91 12.08 -11.74
N ASN A 34 3.07 11.64 -12.99
CA ASN A 34 1.98 11.59 -13.94
C ASN A 34 0.91 10.56 -13.56
N GLN A 35 1.33 9.37 -13.09
CA GLN A 35 0.42 8.36 -12.55
C GLN A 35 -0.39 8.92 -11.37
N ALA A 36 0.27 9.60 -10.42
CA ALA A 36 -0.40 10.21 -9.26
C ALA A 36 -1.47 11.24 -9.67
N LYS A 37 -1.15 12.10 -10.65
CA LYS A 37 -2.11 13.07 -11.20
C LYS A 37 -3.35 12.38 -11.76
N ARG A 38 -3.18 11.38 -12.65
CA ARG A 38 -4.28 10.61 -13.24
C ARG A 38 -5.11 9.86 -12.20
N THR A 39 -4.44 9.39 -11.12
CA THR A 39 -5.12 8.77 -9.98
C THR A 39 -6.00 9.76 -9.24
N GLY A 40 -5.52 10.98 -9.01
CA GLY A 40 -6.32 12.06 -8.42
C GLY A 40 -7.55 12.39 -9.26
N GLU A 41 -7.39 12.55 -10.57
CA GLU A 41 -8.49 12.76 -11.53
C GLU A 41 -9.52 11.61 -11.48
N ARG A 42 -9.04 10.35 -11.43
CA ARG A 42 -9.91 9.18 -11.35
C ARG A 42 -10.70 9.13 -10.06
N VAL A 43 -10.04 9.39 -8.91
CA VAL A 43 -10.71 9.42 -7.61
C VAL A 43 -11.76 10.53 -7.59
N ALA A 44 -11.42 11.71 -8.08
CA ALA A 44 -12.35 12.86 -8.15
C ALA A 44 -13.56 12.62 -9.04
N ALA A 45 -13.41 11.83 -10.11
CA ALA A 45 -14.51 11.50 -11.00
C ALA A 45 -15.55 10.55 -10.38
N GLN A 46 -15.11 9.66 -9.47
CA GLN A 46 -15.98 8.58 -8.99
C GLN A 46 -16.38 8.66 -7.52
N TRP A 47 -15.55 9.27 -6.68
CA TRP A 47 -15.77 9.27 -5.23
C TRP A 47 -15.59 10.67 -4.63
N ARG A 48 -16.03 10.82 -3.39
CA ARG A 48 -15.93 12.06 -2.62
C ARG A 48 -15.37 11.74 -1.23
N PRO A 49 -14.05 11.45 -1.13
CA PRO A 49 -13.45 11.21 0.18
C PRO A 49 -13.53 12.47 1.06
N VAL A 50 -13.86 12.27 2.33
CA VAL A 50 -13.88 13.34 3.35
C VAL A 50 -12.53 13.49 4.06
N ALA A 51 -11.69 12.47 3.98
CA ALA A 51 -10.34 12.46 4.53
C ALA A 51 -9.37 11.65 3.66
N ILE A 52 -8.11 12.06 3.63
CA ILE A 52 -7.05 11.40 2.89
C ILE A 52 -5.87 11.15 3.84
N TYR A 53 -5.53 9.89 4.01
CA TYR A 53 -4.41 9.44 4.83
C TYR A 53 -3.29 8.90 3.95
N SER A 54 -2.05 9.13 4.38
CA SER A 54 -0.86 8.67 3.66
C SER A 54 0.17 8.07 4.61
N SER A 55 0.91 7.09 4.11
CA SER A 55 2.22 6.75 4.66
C SER A 55 3.11 8.00 4.77
N PRO A 56 4.03 8.07 5.77
CA PRO A 56 4.95 9.21 5.90
C PRO A 56 5.98 9.35 4.77
N LEU A 57 6.17 8.32 3.93
CA LEU A 57 7.19 8.34 2.89
C LEU A 57 6.78 9.24 1.72
N SER A 58 7.74 10.03 1.20
CA SER A 58 7.52 11.10 0.24
C SER A 58 6.73 10.67 -1.01
N ARG A 59 7.01 9.47 -1.53
CA ARG A 59 6.29 8.89 -2.69
C ARG A 59 4.80 8.69 -2.45
N ALA A 60 4.42 8.30 -1.21
CA ALA A 60 3.02 8.12 -0.85
C ALA A 60 2.35 9.47 -0.58
N VAL A 61 3.04 10.38 0.13
CA VAL A 61 2.57 11.74 0.39
C VAL A 61 2.28 12.47 -0.92
N LYS A 62 3.22 12.44 -1.89
CA LYS A 62 3.03 13.08 -3.20
C LYS A 62 1.87 12.49 -3.99
N THR A 63 1.66 11.18 -3.91
CA THR A 63 0.48 10.54 -4.52
C THR A 63 -0.81 10.97 -3.83
N ALA A 64 -0.81 11.04 -2.50
CA ALA A 64 -1.96 11.50 -1.72
C ALA A 64 -2.28 12.99 -1.97
N GLU A 65 -1.27 13.85 -2.08
CA GLU A 65 -1.44 15.27 -2.43
C GLU A 65 -2.13 15.46 -3.78
N ALA A 66 -1.78 14.64 -4.79
CA ALA A 66 -2.44 14.68 -6.09
C ALA A 66 -3.93 14.31 -6.02
N VAL A 67 -4.32 13.40 -5.11
CA VAL A 67 -5.73 13.11 -4.82
C VAL A 67 -6.37 14.27 -4.05
N ALA A 68 -5.72 14.76 -2.99
CA ALA A 68 -6.23 15.79 -2.08
C ALA A 68 -6.53 17.12 -2.79
N TRP A 69 -5.74 17.45 -3.82
CA TRP A 69 -5.90 18.65 -4.64
C TRP A 69 -7.33 18.86 -5.15
N HIS A 70 -7.99 17.77 -5.57
CA HIS A 70 -9.34 17.83 -6.13
C HIS A 70 -10.47 18.08 -5.11
N PHE A 71 -10.14 17.96 -3.81
CA PHE A 71 -11.13 18.06 -2.73
C PHE A 71 -10.86 19.20 -1.76
N SER A 72 -9.80 19.97 -1.97
CA SER A 72 -9.31 20.98 -1.03
C SER A 72 -9.07 20.41 0.38
N LEU A 73 -8.64 19.15 0.44
CA LEU A 73 -8.31 18.46 1.68
C LEU A 73 -6.81 18.50 1.95
N MET A 74 -6.44 18.47 3.23
CA MET A 74 -5.05 18.24 3.63
C MET A 74 -4.79 16.73 3.78
N VAL A 75 -3.59 16.31 3.36
CA VAL A 75 -3.12 14.94 3.59
C VAL A 75 -2.77 14.77 5.06
N GLN A 76 -3.32 13.73 5.69
CA GLN A 76 -3.02 13.32 7.05
C GLN A 76 -2.02 12.16 7.03
N VAL A 77 -0.81 12.39 7.58
CA VAL A 77 0.19 11.33 7.66
C VAL A 77 -0.18 10.34 8.76
N HIS A 78 -0.18 9.05 8.42
CA HIS A 78 -0.47 7.97 9.36
C HIS A 78 0.66 6.93 9.35
N PRO A 79 1.41 6.75 10.46
CA PRO A 79 2.56 5.84 10.52
C PRO A 79 2.19 4.38 10.25
N GLY A 80 0.97 3.97 10.59
CA GLY A 80 0.46 2.62 10.32
C GLY A 80 0.34 2.25 8.84
N LEU A 81 0.45 3.24 7.91
CA LEU A 81 0.44 3.02 6.46
C LEU A 81 1.85 2.90 5.85
N ILE A 82 2.91 2.95 6.65
CA ILE A 82 4.29 2.75 6.17
C ILE A 82 4.45 1.31 5.63
N ASP A 83 5.33 1.11 4.65
CA ASP A 83 5.57 -0.22 4.08
C ASP A 83 6.26 -1.16 5.09
N ILE A 84 6.45 -2.41 4.73
CA ILE A 84 7.23 -3.37 5.51
C ILE A 84 8.64 -2.84 5.74
N ASP A 85 9.17 -3.04 6.94
CA ASP A 85 10.60 -2.84 7.19
C ASP A 85 11.39 -4.01 6.59
N TYR A 86 12.17 -3.74 5.56
CA TYR A 86 13.03 -4.74 4.93
C TYR A 86 14.39 -4.91 5.65
N GLY A 87 14.62 -4.24 6.80
CA GLY A 87 15.83 -4.40 7.57
C GLY A 87 17.10 -4.38 6.72
N GLN A 88 17.90 -5.45 6.79
CA GLN A 88 19.17 -5.55 6.06
C GLN A 88 19.01 -5.78 4.52
N TRP A 89 17.81 -6.05 4.05
CA TRP A 89 17.55 -6.10 2.59
C TRP A 89 17.31 -4.74 1.97
N GLN A 90 17.04 -3.71 2.78
CA GLN A 90 16.71 -2.39 2.27
C GLN A 90 17.82 -1.83 1.37
N GLY A 91 17.45 -1.42 0.17
CA GLY A 91 18.36 -0.91 -0.85
C GLY A 91 19.06 -1.99 -1.70
N LEU A 92 18.91 -3.26 -1.38
CA LEU A 92 19.46 -4.36 -2.18
C LEU A 92 18.47 -4.81 -3.27
N THR A 93 19.02 -5.33 -4.33
CA THR A 93 18.27 -6.14 -5.29
C THR A 93 17.98 -7.54 -4.73
N PRO A 94 16.97 -8.27 -5.25
CA PRO A 94 16.73 -9.66 -4.87
C PRO A 94 17.94 -10.58 -5.07
N GLY A 95 18.77 -10.31 -6.09
CA GLY A 95 20.00 -11.06 -6.36
C GLY A 95 21.01 -10.88 -5.24
N GLU A 96 21.34 -9.65 -4.87
CA GLU A 96 22.29 -9.32 -3.79
C GLU A 96 21.82 -9.84 -2.43
N ALA A 97 20.51 -9.73 -2.15
CA ALA A 97 19.96 -10.27 -0.92
C ALA A 97 20.02 -11.81 -0.90
N LYS A 98 19.82 -12.49 -2.04
CA LYS A 98 19.93 -13.94 -2.16
C LYS A 98 21.36 -14.45 -1.93
N GLU A 99 22.36 -13.72 -2.39
CA GLU A 99 23.77 -14.07 -2.12
C GLU A 99 24.10 -14.07 -0.62
N ARG A 100 23.51 -13.14 0.15
CA ARG A 100 23.77 -12.99 1.58
C ARG A 100 22.85 -13.84 2.47
N TRP A 101 21.59 -13.99 2.07
CA TRP A 101 20.54 -14.69 2.85
C TRP A 101 19.69 -15.61 1.97
N PRO A 102 20.27 -16.66 1.37
CA PRO A 102 19.58 -17.50 0.39
C PRO A 102 18.32 -18.17 0.94
N GLU A 103 18.34 -18.60 2.21
CA GLU A 103 17.20 -19.27 2.84
C GLU A 103 16.05 -18.27 3.12
N ALA A 104 16.35 -17.08 3.60
CA ALA A 104 15.34 -16.07 3.89
C ALA A 104 14.68 -15.54 2.60
N ILE A 105 15.45 -15.32 1.54
CA ILE A 105 14.92 -14.95 0.22
C ILE A 105 14.11 -16.09 -0.40
N ASN A 106 14.55 -17.32 -0.27
CA ASN A 106 13.76 -18.47 -0.71
C ASN A 106 12.42 -18.56 0.03
N ALA A 107 12.42 -18.36 1.35
CA ALA A 107 11.19 -18.30 2.13
C ALA A 107 10.29 -17.15 1.69
N TRP A 108 10.83 -15.96 1.44
CA TRP A 108 10.07 -14.79 0.97
C TRP A 108 9.26 -15.09 -0.30
N TYR A 109 9.84 -15.77 -1.27
CA TYR A 109 9.16 -16.07 -2.53
C TYR A 109 8.27 -17.31 -2.48
N ASN A 110 8.61 -18.34 -1.68
CA ASN A 110 7.91 -19.63 -1.70
C ASN A 110 7.00 -19.88 -0.49
N ALA A 111 7.29 -19.23 0.65
CA ALA A 111 6.51 -19.34 1.88
C ALA A 111 6.55 -18.00 2.67
N PRO A 112 6.02 -16.90 2.09
CA PRO A 112 6.24 -15.54 2.60
C PRO A 112 5.79 -15.34 4.06
N HIS A 113 4.77 -16.08 4.50
CA HIS A 113 4.30 -16.10 5.90
C HIS A 113 5.32 -16.69 6.90
N LYS A 114 6.39 -17.31 6.41
CA LYS A 114 7.48 -17.88 7.23
C LYS A 114 8.79 -17.12 7.06
N ALA A 115 8.82 -16.13 6.15
CA ALA A 115 10.04 -15.39 5.88
C ALA A 115 10.42 -14.53 7.11
N LEU A 116 11.68 -14.66 7.52
CA LEU A 116 12.28 -13.83 8.55
C LEU A 116 13.30 -12.91 7.88
N ILE A 117 12.95 -11.65 7.76
CA ILE A 117 13.82 -10.63 7.17
C ILE A 117 14.83 -10.20 8.22
N PRO A 118 16.15 -10.32 7.99
CA PRO A 118 17.15 -9.97 8.99
C PRO A 118 17.05 -8.50 9.43
N GLY A 119 16.72 -8.27 10.70
CA GLY A 119 16.52 -6.95 11.28
C GLY A 119 15.30 -6.19 10.75
N GLY A 120 14.41 -6.88 10.06
CA GLY A 120 13.19 -6.32 9.49
C GLY A 120 11.91 -6.84 10.12
N GLU A 121 10.77 -6.50 9.52
CA GLU A 121 9.41 -6.84 9.95
C GLU A 121 8.93 -8.13 9.26
N THR A 122 8.21 -8.97 9.98
CA THR A 122 7.49 -10.12 9.41
C THR A 122 6.17 -9.68 8.78
N LEU A 123 5.62 -10.50 7.88
CA LEU A 123 4.27 -10.23 7.33
C LEU A 123 3.17 -10.29 8.39
N ASP A 124 3.36 -11.03 9.49
CA ASP A 124 2.35 -11.10 10.55
C ASP A 124 2.38 -9.85 11.45
N GLU A 125 3.55 -9.28 11.71
CA GLU A 125 3.67 -7.99 12.39
C GLU A 125 3.09 -6.85 11.54
N LEU A 126 3.44 -6.80 10.25
CA LEU A 126 2.87 -5.87 9.29
C LEU A 126 1.34 -5.97 9.24
N ARG A 127 0.81 -7.20 9.19
CA ARG A 127 -0.63 -7.45 9.15
C ARG A 127 -1.34 -6.89 10.37
N ARG A 128 -0.83 -7.15 11.56
CA ARG A 128 -1.43 -6.65 12.81
C ARG A 128 -1.57 -5.13 12.80
N ARG A 129 -0.47 -4.39 12.49
CA ARG A 129 -0.56 -2.92 12.45
C ARG A 129 -1.43 -2.40 11.30
N ALA A 130 -1.48 -3.10 10.17
CA ALA A 130 -2.33 -2.74 9.03
C ALA A 130 -3.83 -2.92 9.38
N GLU A 131 -4.20 -4.03 10.01
CA GLU A 131 -5.57 -4.31 10.48
C GLU A 131 -6.02 -3.31 11.55
N GLU A 132 -5.16 -3.00 12.52
CA GLU A 132 -5.42 -1.99 13.55
C GLU A 132 -5.63 -0.61 12.91
N THR A 133 -4.80 -0.23 11.95
CA THR A 133 -4.92 1.05 11.21
C THR A 133 -6.22 1.14 10.43
N VAL A 134 -6.56 0.10 9.65
CA VAL A 134 -7.80 0.08 8.85
C VAL A 134 -9.03 0.13 9.76
N LYS A 135 -9.04 -0.63 10.85
CA LYS A 135 -10.13 -0.66 11.83
C LYS A 135 -10.33 0.70 12.50
N ASP A 136 -9.24 1.32 12.97
CA ASP A 136 -9.28 2.64 13.62
C ASP A 136 -9.84 3.71 12.67
N LEU A 137 -9.29 3.79 11.44
CA LEU A 137 -9.73 4.76 10.44
C LEU A 137 -11.16 4.51 9.96
N ALA A 138 -11.57 3.25 9.79
CA ALA A 138 -12.95 2.91 9.42
C ALA A 138 -13.95 3.33 10.51
N THR A 139 -13.59 3.16 11.78
CA THR A 139 -14.44 3.55 12.92
C THR A 139 -14.55 5.07 13.04
N ARG A 140 -13.44 5.81 12.85
CA ARG A 140 -13.46 7.29 12.90
C ARG A 140 -14.28 7.93 11.78
N HIS A 141 -14.47 7.23 10.68
CA HIS A 141 -15.16 7.72 9.49
C HIS A 141 -16.39 6.87 9.14
N GLU A 142 -17.12 6.43 10.18
CA GLU A 142 -18.34 5.66 9.95
C GLU A 142 -19.35 6.46 9.12
N GLY A 143 -19.84 5.85 8.05
CA GLY A 143 -20.76 6.48 7.10
C GLY A 143 -20.09 7.22 5.92
N ASP A 144 -18.78 7.41 5.99
CA ASP A 144 -18.02 8.22 5.03
C ASP A 144 -17.22 7.40 4.03
N THR A 145 -16.65 8.09 3.05
CA THR A 145 -15.62 7.59 2.15
C THR A 145 -14.29 8.23 2.52
N ILE A 146 -13.23 7.42 2.64
CA ILE A 146 -11.86 7.90 2.88
C ILE A 146 -10.88 7.31 1.86
N ALA A 147 -9.76 8.00 1.63
CA ALA A 147 -8.67 7.50 0.80
C ALA A 147 -7.43 7.22 1.66
N LEU A 148 -6.80 6.07 1.42
CA LEU A 148 -5.55 5.65 2.05
C LEU A 148 -4.50 5.46 0.98
N VAL A 149 -3.31 6.05 1.15
CA VAL A 149 -2.20 5.88 0.21
C VAL A 149 -1.05 5.17 0.91
N GLY A 150 -0.76 3.96 0.45
CA GLY A 150 0.26 3.09 0.99
C GLY A 150 1.21 2.54 -0.09
N HIS A 151 1.68 1.32 0.14
CA HIS A 151 2.74 0.68 -0.63
C HIS A 151 2.36 -0.74 -1.05
N THR A 152 3.27 -1.40 -1.76
CA THR A 152 3.01 -2.74 -2.33
C THR A 152 2.68 -3.77 -1.26
N VAL A 153 3.53 -3.88 -0.23
CA VAL A 153 3.45 -4.99 0.72
C VAL A 153 2.29 -4.77 1.68
N ILE A 154 2.20 -3.58 2.27
CA ILE A 154 1.11 -3.25 3.18
C ILE A 154 -0.26 -3.32 2.48
N ASN A 155 -0.39 -2.82 1.24
CA ASN A 155 -1.66 -2.89 0.52
C ASN A 155 -2.06 -4.33 0.21
N ARG A 156 -1.10 -5.22 -0.15
CA ARG A 156 -1.38 -6.66 -0.28
C ARG A 156 -1.90 -7.26 1.02
N VAL A 157 -1.25 -6.96 2.12
CA VAL A 157 -1.62 -7.50 3.45
C VAL A 157 -2.99 -6.99 3.87
N ILE A 158 -3.30 -5.70 3.66
CA ILE A 158 -4.64 -5.15 3.87
C ILE A 158 -5.68 -5.91 3.03
N MET A 159 -5.43 -6.10 1.73
CA MET A 159 -6.36 -6.79 0.86
C MET A 159 -6.51 -8.28 1.19
N LEU A 160 -5.45 -8.94 1.66
CA LEU A 160 -5.57 -10.31 2.19
C LEU A 160 -6.47 -10.36 3.42
N SER A 161 -6.33 -9.40 4.34
CA SER A 161 -7.20 -9.29 5.52
C SER A 161 -8.65 -9.06 5.14
N VAL A 162 -8.91 -8.16 4.21
CA VAL A 162 -10.25 -7.87 3.67
C VAL A 162 -10.89 -9.12 3.02
N LEU A 163 -10.08 -9.95 2.35
CA LEU A 163 -10.51 -11.22 1.75
C LEU A 163 -10.65 -12.38 2.75
N GLY A 164 -10.27 -12.21 4.01
CA GLY A 164 -10.20 -13.29 4.99
C GLY A 164 -9.11 -14.33 4.69
N LEU A 165 -8.11 -13.97 3.87
CA LEU A 165 -7.00 -14.83 3.49
C LEU A 165 -5.79 -14.63 4.40
N ARG A 166 -4.99 -15.67 4.60
CA ARG A 166 -3.73 -15.61 5.36
C ARG A 166 -2.56 -15.15 4.49
N ASN A 167 -1.44 -14.83 5.13
CA ASN A 167 -0.22 -14.35 4.47
C ASN A 167 0.47 -15.39 3.57
N ASP A 168 0.10 -16.67 3.62
CA ASP A 168 0.55 -17.70 2.65
C ASP A 168 0.01 -17.46 1.22
N HIS A 169 -1.02 -16.60 1.08
CA HIS A 169 -1.58 -16.15 -0.20
C HIS A 169 -0.94 -14.87 -0.74
N PHE A 170 0.10 -14.34 -0.10
CA PHE A 170 0.69 -13.03 -0.38
C PHE A 170 1.01 -12.77 -1.86
N TRP A 171 1.57 -13.75 -2.55
CA TRP A 171 1.92 -13.62 -3.96
C TRP A 171 0.76 -13.79 -4.94
N ARG A 172 -0.44 -14.14 -4.47
CA ARG A 172 -1.64 -14.28 -5.31
C ARG A 172 -2.32 -12.95 -5.63
N LEU A 173 -1.97 -11.88 -4.91
CA LEU A 173 -2.48 -10.53 -5.14
C LEU A 173 -1.44 -9.66 -5.81
N ARG A 174 -1.83 -9.03 -6.91
CA ARG A 174 -1.04 -8.00 -7.56
C ARG A 174 -1.39 -6.62 -7.00
N GLN A 175 -0.41 -5.75 -6.91
CA GLN A 175 -0.58 -4.33 -6.58
C GLN A 175 0.34 -3.53 -7.48
N ASP A 176 -0.21 -2.95 -8.55
CA ASP A 176 0.52 -2.11 -9.50
C ASP A 176 0.70 -0.69 -8.95
N THR A 177 1.65 0.09 -9.50
CA THR A 177 1.80 1.51 -9.14
C THR A 177 0.52 2.28 -9.43
N CYS A 178 0.11 3.12 -8.51
CA CYS A 178 -1.16 3.86 -8.56
C CYS A 178 -2.41 2.98 -8.74
N ALA A 179 -2.34 1.68 -8.47
CA ALA A 179 -3.52 0.83 -8.45
C ALA A 179 -4.50 1.28 -7.36
N ILE A 180 -5.77 1.30 -7.71
CA ILE A 180 -6.88 1.62 -6.82
C ILE A 180 -7.58 0.33 -6.42
N ASN A 181 -7.71 0.12 -5.11
CA ASN A 181 -8.55 -0.90 -4.53
C ASN A 181 -9.67 -0.20 -3.77
N VAL A 182 -10.89 -0.70 -3.86
CA VAL A 182 -12.03 -0.15 -3.13
C VAL A 182 -12.72 -1.26 -2.38
N PHE A 183 -12.93 -1.05 -1.09
CA PHE A 183 -13.72 -1.95 -0.26
C PHE A 183 -14.56 -1.17 0.74
N GLU A 184 -15.58 -1.80 1.24
CA GLU A 184 -16.51 -1.27 2.24
C GLU A 184 -16.40 -2.07 3.52
N VAL A 185 -16.58 -1.37 4.64
CA VAL A 185 -16.60 -1.97 5.99
C VAL A 185 -17.93 -1.63 6.64
N ASP A 186 -18.68 -2.65 7.01
CA ASP A 186 -19.94 -2.50 7.73
C ASP A 186 -20.01 -3.52 8.87
N GLU A 187 -20.09 -3.05 10.12
CA GLU A 187 -20.09 -3.89 11.33
C GLU A 187 -18.98 -4.96 11.34
N GLY A 188 -17.81 -4.63 10.79
CA GLY A 188 -16.66 -5.54 10.71
C GLY A 188 -16.69 -6.52 9.52
N VAL A 189 -17.72 -6.48 8.70
CA VAL A 189 -17.80 -7.24 7.45
C VAL A 189 -17.21 -6.42 6.30
N PHE A 190 -16.35 -7.05 5.52
CA PHE A 190 -15.71 -6.43 4.37
C PHE A 190 -16.36 -6.85 3.06
N THR A 191 -16.61 -5.89 2.18
CA THR A 191 -17.06 -6.12 0.79
C THR A 191 -16.10 -5.48 -0.19
N ILE A 192 -15.52 -6.25 -1.11
CA ILE A 192 -14.64 -5.72 -2.15
C ILE A 192 -15.47 -5.20 -3.31
N VAL A 193 -15.21 -3.96 -3.70
CA VAL A 193 -15.82 -3.29 -4.85
C VAL A 193 -14.90 -3.35 -6.08
N SER A 194 -13.59 -3.11 -5.89
CA SER A 194 -12.59 -3.26 -6.95
C SER A 194 -11.24 -3.66 -6.38
N LEU A 195 -10.42 -4.34 -7.18
CA LEU A 195 -9.09 -4.80 -6.81
C LEU A 195 -8.10 -4.50 -7.93
N ASN A 196 -6.99 -3.83 -7.57
CA ASN A 196 -5.87 -3.51 -8.47
C ASN A 196 -6.31 -2.82 -9.78
N ASP A 197 -7.28 -1.91 -9.71
CA ASP A 197 -7.74 -1.14 -10.88
C ASP A 197 -6.69 -0.10 -11.30
N THR A 198 -6.21 -0.22 -12.54
CA THR A 198 -5.27 0.69 -13.20
C THR A 198 -5.81 1.24 -14.53
N CYS A 199 -7.11 1.12 -14.79
CA CYS A 199 -7.73 1.54 -16.06
C CYS A 199 -7.48 3.01 -16.37
N HIS A 200 -7.36 3.87 -15.36
CA HIS A 200 -7.08 5.29 -15.49
C HIS A 200 -5.65 5.60 -15.96
N LEU A 201 -4.74 4.62 -15.98
CA LEU A 201 -3.35 4.79 -16.43
C LEU A 201 -3.11 4.42 -17.90
N ARG A 202 -4.13 3.92 -18.58
CA ARG A 202 -4.07 3.53 -20.00
C ARG A 202 -4.35 4.69 -20.94
#